data_82c26f7ce364ba0dcc35ef54f48c92b8
#
_entry.id   82c26f7ce364ba0dcc35ef54f48c92b8
#
_cell.length_a   1.000
_cell.length_b   1.000
_cell.length_c   1.000
_cell.angle_alpha   90.00
_cell.angle_beta   90.00
_cell.angle_gamma   90.00
#
_symmetry.space_group_name_H-M   'P 1'
#
loop_
_entity.id
_entity.type
_entity.pdbx_description
1 polymer ?
#
loop_
_entity_poly.entity_id
_entity_poly.type
_entity_poly.pdbx_seq_one_letter_code
_entity_poly.pdbx_strand_id
1 'polypeptide(L)'
;MISNRRSAFALSAAIATLCFAAPATAAKFDGNWNMVLVTTNGHCGVIKMGMAVNGGHISATSGKFAMHKLALAGLISGSGATKINGVAGPRQAVGTGRFTRVKGSGKWTGTGPSGVCAGVWTALRTSTI
;
A
#
# COMPACT_ATOMS: atom_id res chain seq x y z
N MET A 1 -61.33 42.74 9.31
CA MET A 1 -60.09 42.41 10.04
C MET A 1 -59.44 41.20 9.42
N ILE A 2 -58.37 41.41 8.70
CA ILE A 2 -57.63 40.33 8.07
C ILE A 2 -56.48 39.97 8.98
N SER A 3 -56.57 38.77 9.59
CA SER A 3 -55.50 38.24 10.42
C SER A 3 -54.42 37.65 9.52
N ASN A 4 -53.30 38.36 9.39
CA ASN A 4 -52.12 37.84 8.70
C ASN A 4 -51.37 36.92 9.68
N ARG A 5 -51.67 35.65 9.60
CA ARG A 5 -50.76 34.63 10.20
C ARG A 5 -49.63 34.38 9.24
N ARG A 6 -48.52 35.05 9.45
CA ARG A 6 -47.27 34.68 8.81
C ARG A 6 -46.75 33.43 9.49
N SER A 7 -46.97 32.30 8.86
CA SER A 7 -46.31 31.06 9.24
C SER A 7 -44.82 31.19 8.90
N ALA A 8 -44.01 31.38 9.89
CA ALA A 8 -42.56 31.29 9.73
C ALA A 8 -42.20 29.80 9.59
N PHE A 9 -41.91 29.38 8.36
CA PHE A 9 -41.29 28.07 8.16
C PHE A 9 -39.84 28.19 8.55
N ALA A 10 -39.47 27.63 9.67
CA ALA A 10 -38.10 27.43 10.04
C ALA A 10 -37.54 26.33 9.15
N LEU A 11 -36.77 26.68 8.15
CA LEU A 11 -35.94 25.75 7.38
C LEU A 11 -34.81 25.32 8.29
N SER A 12 -34.96 24.15 8.93
CA SER A 12 -33.85 23.46 9.57
C SER A 12 -32.94 22.92 8.48
N ALA A 13 -31.88 23.65 8.14
CA ALA A 13 -30.82 23.12 7.30
C ALA A 13 -30.11 22.03 8.11
N ALA A 14 -30.45 20.77 7.86
CA ALA A 14 -29.65 19.64 8.36
C ALA A 14 -28.32 19.68 7.61
N ILE A 15 -27.26 20.15 8.29
CA ILE A 15 -25.90 20.03 7.80
C ILE A 15 -25.55 18.56 7.94
N ALA A 16 -25.67 17.81 6.84
CA ALA A 16 -25.13 16.46 6.76
C ALA A 16 -23.61 16.60 6.76
N THR A 17 -22.99 16.39 7.90
CA THR A 17 -21.55 16.19 8.00
C THR A 17 -21.24 14.88 7.29
N LEU A 18 -20.75 14.97 6.05
CA LEU A 18 -20.18 13.83 5.34
C LEU A 18 -18.87 13.48 6.05
N CYS A 19 -18.94 12.57 7.01
CA CYS A 19 -17.73 11.94 7.52
C CYS A 19 -17.22 10.99 6.44
N PHE A 20 -16.18 11.42 5.71
CA PHE A 20 -15.38 10.52 4.89
C PHE A 20 -14.55 9.64 5.83
N ALA A 21 -15.16 8.57 6.34
CA ALA A 21 -14.38 7.52 6.97
C ALA A 21 -13.56 6.85 5.86
N ALA A 22 -12.23 6.72 6.06
CA ALA A 22 -11.42 5.85 5.21
C ALA A 22 -12.11 4.49 5.12
N PRO A 23 -12.20 3.87 3.92
CA PRO A 23 -12.83 2.56 3.79
C PRO A 23 -12.20 1.60 4.81
N ALA A 24 -13.03 0.98 5.66
CA ALA A 24 -12.56 0.03 6.68
C ALA A 24 -11.72 -1.11 6.09
N THR A 25 -11.90 -1.39 4.78
CA THR A 25 -11.13 -2.36 4.00
C THR A 25 -9.67 -1.96 3.80
N ALA A 26 -9.32 -0.66 3.74
CA ALA A 26 -7.94 -0.20 3.59
C ALA A 26 -7.11 -0.44 4.87
N ALA A 27 -7.72 -0.28 6.05
CA ALA A 27 -7.05 -0.50 7.34
C ALA A 27 -6.78 -1.98 7.65
N LYS A 28 -7.41 -2.90 6.93
CA LYS A 28 -7.27 -4.34 7.10
C LYS A 28 -5.83 -4.85 7.03
N PHE A 29 -4.99 -4.19 6.24
CA PHE A 29 -3.60 -4.58 6.00
C PHE A 29 -2.60 -3.70 6.75
N ASP A 30 -3.05 -2.71 7.50
CA ASP A 30 -2.18 -1.78 8.20
C ASP A 30 -1.31 -2.50 9.23
N GLY A 31 -0.07 -2.08 9.32
CA GLY A 31 0.91 -2.66 10.23
C GLY A 31 2.28 -2.76 9.61
N ASN A 32 3.13 -3.51 10.28
CA ASN A 32 4.48 -3.80 9.83
C ASN A 32 4.55 -5.19 9.20
N TRP A 33 5.37 -5.28 8.16
CA TRP A 33 5.52 -6.48 7.36
C TRP A 33 7.00 -6.72 7.05
N ASN A 34 7.38 -7.98 6.89
CA ASN A 34 8.66 -8.34 6.29
C ASN A 34 8.42 -8.88 4.89
N MET A 35 9.15 -8.34 3.93
CA MET A 35 9.06 -8.74 2.54
C MET A 35 10.37 -9.36 2.08
N VAL A 36 10.27 -10.43 1.31
CA VAL A 36 11.41 -11.11 0.69
C VAL A 36 11.15 -11.25 -0.79
N LEU A 37 12.09 -10.75 -1.61
CA LEU A 37 12.11 -10.98 -3.04
C LEU A 37 13.10 -12.08 -3.35
N VAL A 38 12.68 -13.07 -4.12
CA VAL A 38 13.55 -14.14 -4.62
C VAL A 38 13.68 -13.98 -6.13
N THR A 39 14.92 -13.88 -6.60
CA THR A 39 15.21 -13.79 -8.04
C THR A 39 15.16 -15.20 -8.63
N THR A 40 14.31 -15.39 -9.62
CA THR A 40 14.21 -16.63 -10.39
C THR A 40 14.81 -16.49 -11.79
N ASN A 41 15.02 -15.25 -12.23
CA ASN A 41 15.66 -14.94 -13.52
C ASN A 41 16.54 -13.69 -13.34
N GLY A 42 17.79 -13.81 -13.69
CA GLY A 42 18.80 -12.77 -13.47
C GLY A 42 19.66 -13.03 -12.21
N HIS A 43 20.45 -12.05 -11.80
CA HIS A 43 21.47 -12.18 -10.75
C HIS A 43 21.26 -11.22 -9.57
N CYS A 44 20.01 -10.96 -9.18
CA CYS A 44 19.72 -10.06 -8.07
C CYS A 44 19.64 -10.77 -6.70
N GLY A 45 19.67 -12.10 -6.67
CA GLY A 45 19.69 -12.88 -5.43
C GLY A 45 18.41 -12.78 -4.63
N VAL A 46 18.55 -12.76 -3.30
CA VAL A 46 17.46 -12.61 -2.34
C VAL A 46 17.54 -11.22 -1.72
N ILE A 47 16.43 -10.48 -1.76
CA ILE A 47 16.35 -9.12 -1.23
C ILE A 47 15.34 -9.13 -0.08
N LYS A 48 15.78 -8.73 1.11
CA LYS A 48 14.96 -8.67 2.31
C LYS A 48 14.71 -7.22 2.70
N MET A 49 13.50 -6.90 3.09
CA MET A 49 13.14 -5.55 3.52
C MET A 49 12.02 -5.55 4.54
N GLY A 50 12.01 -4.50 5.37
CA GLY A 50 10.86 -4.16 6.19
C GLY A 50 9.93 -3.25 5.42
N MET A 51 8.64 -3.40 5.66
CA MET A 51 7.59 -2.66 4.98
C MET A 51 6.53 -2.25 6.00
N ALA A 52 5.98 -1.06 5.83
CA ALA A 52 4.82 -0.59 6.57
C ALA A 52 3.65 -0.34 5.62
N VAL A 53 2.46 -0.65 6.10
CA VAL A 53 1.20 -0.33 5.42
C VAL A 53 0.39 0.58 6.34
N ASN A 54 -0.05 1.70 5.80
CA ASN A 54 -0.87 2.68 6.50
C ASN A 54 -1.95 3.22 5.56
N GLY A 55 -3.22 2.98 5.89
CA GLY A 55 -4.35 3.33 5.04
C GLY A 55 -4.26 2.69 3.65
N GLY A 56 -3.72 1.48 3.56
CA GLY A 56 -3.48 0.79 2.29
C GLY A 56 -2.24 1.26 1.52
N HIS A 57 -1.53 2.29 2.01
CA HIS A 57 -0.31 2.81 1.38
C HIS A 57 0.92 2.06 1.89
N ILE A 58 1.77 1.65 0.97
CA ILE A 58 2.99 0.89 1.24
C ILE A 58 4.19 1.83 1.27
N SER A 59 5.06 1.62 2.25
CA SER A 59 6.37 2.27 2.35
C SER A 59 7.42 1.28 2.87
N ALA A 60 8.69 1.53 2.57
CA ALA A 60 9.79 0.76 3.13
C ALA A 60 10.19 1.32 4.50
N THR A 61 10.45 0.43 5.46
CA THR A 61 10.97 0.80 6.78
C THR A 61 12.43 0.43 6.93
N SER A 62 12.92 -0.54 6.17
CA SER A 62 14.32 -0.99 6.18
C SER A 62 14.64 -1.75 4.90
N GLY A 63 15.93 -1.92 4.66
CA GLY A 63 16.43 -2.71 3.56
C GLY A 63 17.32 -1.91 2.61
N LYS A 64 18.27 -2.64 2.02
CA LYS A 64 19.21 -2.11 1.04
C LYS A 64 19.38 -3.12 -0.08
N PHE A 65 19.64 -2.63 -1.26
CA PHE A 65 20.06 -3.43 -2.39
C PHE A 65 21.22 -2.74 -3.11
N ALA A 66 22.30 -3.49 -3.34
CA ALA A 66 23.51 -2.97 -3.96
C ALA A 66 23.98 -1.64 -3.33
N MET A 67 24.01 -1.58 -2.00
CA MET A 67 24.42 -0.45 -1.15
C MET A 67 23.46 0.75 -1.20
N HIS A 68 22.34 0.66 -1.91
CA HIS A 68 21.34 1.71 -1.96
C HIS A 68 20.15 1.38 -1.05
N LYS A 69 19.70 2.38 -0.31
CA LYS A 69 18.49 2.27 0.50
C LYS A 69 17.28 1.97 -0.40
N LEU A 70 16.47 1.01 0.02
CA LEU A 70 15.23 0.69 -0.66
C LEU A 70 14.14 1.72 -0.32
N ALA A 71 13.43 2.16 -1.34
CA ALA A 71 12.20 2.93 -1.22
C ALA A 71 11.07 2.16 -1.88
N LEU A 72 9.94 2.07 -1.24
CA LEU A 72 8.73 1.43 -1.75
C LEU A 72 7.59 2.44 -1.79
N ALA A 73 6.76 2.29 -2.80
CA ALA A 73 5.47 2.98 -2.90
C ALA A 73 4.45 2.04 -3.53
N GLY A 74 3.22 2.10 -3.09
CA GLY A 74 2.17 1.27 -3.65
C GLY A 74 0.90 1.34 -2.84
N LEU A 75 -0.11 0.66 -3.35
CA LEU A 75 -1.43 0.58 -2.74
C LEU A 75 -1.88 -0.87 -2.66
N ILE A 76 -2.60 -1.16 -1.59
CA ILE A 76 -3.33 -2.43 -1.44
C ILE A 76 -4.82 -2.11 -1.48
N SER A 77 -5.52 -2.67 -2.44
CA SER A 77 -6.98 -2.51 -2.54
C SER A 77 -7.71 -3.28 -1.44
N GLY A 78 -8.99 -2.99 -1.24
CA GLY A 78 -9.81 -3.71 -0.27
C GLY A 78 -9.86 -5.22 -0.47
N SER A 79 -9.70 -5.70 -1.70
CA SER A 79 -9.61 -7.13 -2.02
C SER A 79 -8.23 -7.76 -1.73
N GLY A 80 -7.24 -6.94 -1.41
CA GLY A 80 -5.86 -7.36 -1.22
C GLY A 80 -4.98 -7.26 -2.47
N ALA A 81 -5.53 -6.95 -3.63
CA ALA A 81 -4.74 -6.76 -4.84
C ALA A 81 -3.79 -5.58 -4.68
N THR A 82 -2.57 -5.74 -5.15
CA THR A 82 -1.53 -4.73 -4.96
C THR A 82 -0.67 -4.53 -6.20
N LYS A 83 -0.18 -3.30 -6.34
CA LYS A 83 0.92 -2.93 -7.22
C LYS A 83 1.93 -2.14 -6.40
N ILE A 84 3.17 -2.57 -6.42
CA ILE A 84 4.25 -2.01 -5.62
C ILE A 84 5.36 -1.55 -6.56
N ASN A 85 5.84 -0.31 -6.35
CA ASN A 85 7.01 0.22 -7.02
C ASN A 85 8.16 0.30 -6.01
N GLY A 86 9.33 -0.16 -6.41
CA GLY A 86 10.54 -0.10 -5.60
C GLY A 86 11.66 0.61 -6.33
N VAL A 87 12.47 1.33 -5.57
CA VAL A 87 13.66 2.03 -6.08
C VAL A 87 14.83 1.77 -5.13
N ALA A 88 15.98 1.46 -5.70
CA ALA A 88 17.25 1.34 -4.98
C ALA A 88 18.35 1.97 -5.80
N GLY A 89 18.60 3.29 -5.61
CA GLY A 89 19.51 4.06 -6.44
C GLY A 89 19.08 4.04 -7.91
N PRO A 90 19.95 3.58 -8.85
CA PRO A 90 19.63 3.54 -10.28
C PRO A 90 18.71 2.35 -10.66
N ARG A 91 18.30 1.53 -9.71
CA ARG A 91 17.51 0.33 -9.95
C ARG A 91 16.04 0.60 -9.63
N GLN A 92 15.17 0.05 -10.46
CA GLN A 92 13.73 0.16 -10.31
C GLN A 92 13.09 -1.23 -10.42
N ALA A 93 12.03 -1.46 -9.65
CA ALA A 93 11.27 -2.70 -9.70
C ALA A 93 9.78 -2.43 -9.59
N VAL A 94 9.00 -3.33 -10.17
CA VAL A 94 7.54 -3.33 -10.06
C VAL A 94 7.10 -4.72 -9.64
N GLY A 95 6.29 -4.77 -8.59
CA GLY A 95 5.66 -5.98 -8.09
C GLY A 95 4.14 -5.92 -8.20
N THR A 96 3.54 -7.05 -8.46
CA THR A 96 2.09 -7.24 -8.41
C THR A 96 1.77 -8.49 -7.61
N GLY A 97 0.63 -8.53 -7.00
CA GLY A 97 0.24 -9.69 -6.21
C GLY A 97 -0.98 -9.43 -5.35
N ARG A 98 -1.06 -10.14 -4.26
CA ARG A 98 -2.21 -10.09 -3.36
C ARG A 98 -1.80 -10.27 -1.92
N PHE A 99 -2.43 -9.49 -1.06
CA PHE A 99 -2.32 -9.60 0.39
C PHE A 99 -3.55 -10.28 0.97
N THR A 100 -3.32 -11.10 1.98
CA THR A 100 -4.31 -11.47 3.01
C THR A 100 -3.98 -10.70 4.29
N ARG A 101 -4.74 -10.93 5.37
CA ARG A 101 -4.48 -10.27 6.66
C ARG A 101 -3.13 -10.65 7.28
N VAL A 102 -2.56 -11.78 6.91
CA VAL A 102 -1.35 -12.32 7.55
C VAL A 102 -0.16 -12.43 6.60
N LYS A 103 -0.40 -12.57 5.29
CA LYS A 103 0.67 -12.76 4.31
C LYS A 103 0.33 -12.13 2.97
N GLY A 104 1.36 -11.91 2.16
CA GLY A 104 1.22 -11.49 0.78
C GLY A 104 2.17 -12.26 -0.12
N SER A 105 1.87 -12.32 -1.40
CA SER A 105 2.71 -12.94 -2.40
C SER A 105 2.43 -12.39 -3.79
N GLY A 106 3.40 -12.56 -4.67
CA GLY A 106 3.26 -12.11 -6.04
C GLY A 106 4.52 -12.28 -6.84
N LYS A 107 4.59 -11.54 -7.93
CA LYS A 107 5.70 -11.53 -8.87
C LYS A 107 6.29 -10.12 -8.94
N TRP A 108 7.56 -10.04 -9.31
CA TRP A 108 8.23 -8.76 -9.53
C TRP A 108 9.18 -8.82 -10.71
N THR A 109 9.41 -7.68 -11.30
CA THR A 109 10.44 -7.45 -12.32
C THR A 109 11.20 -6.19 -11.97
N GLY A 110 12.49 -6.17 -12.24
CA GLY A 110 13.34 -5.02 -11.98
C GLY A 110 14.36 -4.79 -13.08
N THR A 111 14.81 -3.55 -13.19
CA THR A 111 15.81 -3.11 -14.15
C THR A 111 16.86 -2.26 -13.47
N GLY A 112 18.07 -2.29 -13.98
CA GLY A 112 19.18 -1.49 -13.49
C GLY A 112 20.39 -1.59 -14.38
N PRO A 113 21.54 -1.01 -13.94
CA PRO A 113 22.77 -0.98 -14.77
C PRO A 113 23.28 -2.36 -15.18
N SER A 114 22.97 -3.40 -14.39
CA SER A 114 23.44 -4.77 -14.66
C SER A 114 22.42 -5.64 -15.41
N GLY A 115 21.29 -5.07 -15.84
CA GLY A 115 20.29 -5.78 -16.64
C GLY A 115 18.96 -5.94 -15.93
N VAL A 116 18.24 -7.00 -16.27
CA VAL A 116 16.89 -7.29 -15.82
C VAL A 116 16.91 -8.43 -14.82
N CYS A 117 16.17 -8.28 -13.73
CA CYS A 117 15.84 -9.37 -12.79
C CYS A 117 14.34 -9.56 -12.73
N ALA A 118 13.92 -10.78 -12.45
CA ALA A 118 12.53 -11.12 -12.21
C ALA A 118 12.44 -12.25 -11.18
N GLY A 119 11.31 -12.34 -10.53
CA GLY A 119 11.10 -13.40 -9.57
C GLY A 119 9.77 -13.31 -8.87
N VAL A 120 9.74 -13.85 -7.68
CA VAL A 120 8.56 -13.86 -6.80
C VAL A 120 8.87 -13.11 -5.51
N TRP A 121 7.83 -12.60 -4.87
CA TRP A 121 7.94 -11.99 -3.56
C TRP A 121 6.94 -12.59 -2.59
N THR A 122 7.31 -12.59 -1.33
CA THR A 122 6.44 -12.96 -0.21
C THR A 122 6.54 -11.90 0.87
N ALA A 123 5.45 -11.70 1.61
CA ALA A 123 5.42 -10.80 2.75
C ALA A 123 4.71 -11.47 3.91
N LEU A 124 5.21 -11.25 5.13
CA LEU A 124 4.61 -11.71 6.36
C LEU A 124 4.36 -10.52 7.28
N ARG A 125 3.16 -10.45 7.82
CA ARG A 125 2.80 -9.43 8.81
C ARG A 125 3.49 -9.72 10.12
N THR A 126 4.17 -8.73 10.68
CA THR A 126 4.90 -8.85 11.94
C THR A 126 4.18 -8.16 13.10
N SER A 127 3.44 -7.11 12.82
CA SER A 127 2.63 -6.44 13.84
C SER A 127 1.46 -5.70 13.21
N THR A 128 0.40 -5.52 13.98
CA THR A 128 -0.66 -4.53 13.71
C THR A 128 -0.28 -3.22 14.41
N ILE A 129 -0.57 -2.14 13.78
CA ILE A 129 -0.35 -0.83 14.41
C ILE A 129 -1.46 -0.55 15.43
#